data_a75414d58665bf00a85ce099b551e2da
#
_entry.id   a75414d58665bf00a85ce099b551e2da
#
_cell.length_a   1.000
_cell.length_b   1.000
_cell.length_c   1.000
_cell.angle_alpha   90.00
_cell.angle_beta   90.00
_cell.angle_gamma   90.00
#
_symmetry.space_group_name_H-M   'P 1'
#
loop_
_entity.id
_entity.type
_entity.pdbx_description
1 polymer ?
#
loop_
_entity_poly.entity_id
_entity_poly.type
_entity_poly.pdbx_seq_one_letter_code
_entity_poly.pdbx_strand_id
1 'polypeptide(L)'
;MKIKFVFLNAVAIASLLALPSWALDINLPEETAAYRASTLPGYQLVQQNCLVCHSAHYPQMQPGSSPRSYWEATVKKMKKPFGAQFADEDIPAMVDYLVKTYGAEKSAAAAQK
;
A
#
# COMPACT_ATOMS: atom_id res chain seq x y z
N MET A 1 -19.87 -39.85 -39.98
CA MET A 1 -20.04 -40.36 -38.62
C MET A 1 -18.83 -40.14 -37.72
N LYS A 2 -17.63 -39.91 -38.23
CA LYS A 2 -16.40 -39.69 -37.42
C LYS A 2 -16.32 -38.31 -36.70
N ILE A 3 -16.88 -37.27 -37.29
CA ILE A 3 -16.81 -35.88 -36.71
C ILE A 3 -17.64 -35.74 -35.42
N LYS A 4 -18.78 -36.40 -35.31
CA LYS A 4 -19.64 -36.35 -34.13
C LYS A 4 -18.96 -36.97 -32.87
N PHE A 5 -18.17 -38.02 -33.07
CA PHE A 5 -17.43 -38.68 -32.00
C PHE A 5 -16.29 -37.82 -31.45
N VAL A 6 -15.62 -37.07 -32.33
CA VAL A 6 -14.52 -36.17 -31.91
C VAL A 6 -15.06 -34.97 -31.06
N PHE A 7 -16.21 -34.41 -31.46
CA PHE A 7 -16.84 -33.36 -30.66
C PHE A 7 -17.37 -33.84 -29.32
N LEU A 8 -17.91 -35.03 -29.24
CA LEU A 8 -18.41 -35.60 -27.99
C LEU A 8 -17.29 -35.85 -26.99
N ASN A 9 -16.14 -36.34 -27.45
CA ASN A 9 -14.96 -36.55 -26.62
C ASN A 9 -14.32 -35.23 -26.17
N ALA A 10 -14.27 -34.21 -27.03
CA ALA A 10 -13.73 -32.89 -26.70
C ALA A 10 -14.56 -32.17 -25.59
N VAL A 11 -15.89 -32.29 -25.65
CA VAL A 11 -16.77 -31.71 -24.62
C VAL A 11 -16.64 -32.47 -23.29
N ALA A 12 -16.50 -33.80 -23.31
CA ALA A 12 -16.29 -34.59 -22.09
C ALA A 12 -14.94 -34.25 -21.38
N ILE A 13 -13.87 -34.05 -22.15
CA ILE A 13 -12.56 -33.67 -21.60
C ILE A 13 -12.60 -32.24 -21.03
N ALA A 14 -13.27 -31.29 -21.69
CA ALA A 14 -13.41 -29.92 -21.19
C ALA A 14 -14.19 -29.86 -19.85
N SER A 15 -15.18 -30.74 -19.67
CA SER A 15 -15.97 -30.83 -18.44
C SER A 15 -15.16 -31.38 -17.25
N LEU A 16 -14.18 -32.24 -17.50
CA LEU A 16 -13.31 -32.78 -16.47
C LEU A 16 -12.25 -31.82 -15.95
N LEU A 17 -11.96 -30.76 -16.72
CA LEU A 17 -10.99 -29.71 -16.33
C LEU A 17 -11.60 -28.56 -15.51
N ALA A 18 -12.92 -28.50 -15.42
CA ALA A 18 -13.63 -27.53 -14.60
C ALA A 18 -13.68 -27.97 -13.13
N LEU A 19 -12.54 -28.04 -12.47
CA LEU A 19 -12.50 -28.27 -11.03
C LEU A 19 -13.05 -27.02 -10.31
N PRO A 20 -13.94 -27.19 -9.31
CA PRO A 20 -14.39 -26.06 -8.51
C PRO A 20 -13.18 -25.43 -7.80
N SER A 21 -12.93 -24.17 -8.10
CA SER A 21 -11.94 -23.38 -7.37
C SER A 21 -12.53 -23.04 -6.01
N TRP A 22 -12.02 -23.68 -4.95
CA TRP A 22 -12.37 -23.34 -3.57
C TRP A 22 -11.51 -22.14 -3.17
N ALA A 23 -12.10 -20.95 -3.13
CA ALA A 23 -11.45 -19.79 -2.54
C ALA A 23 -11.36 -20.01 -1.02
N LEU A 24 -10.16 -19.91 -0.47
CA LEU A 24 -9.96 -19.89 0.98
C LEU A 24 -10.42 -18.53 1.51
N ASP A 25 -11.43 -18.54 2.34
CA ASP A 25 -11.88 -17.34 3.07
C ASP A 25 -10.93 -17.12 4.24
N ILE A 26 -10.06 -16.10 4.12
CA ILE A 26 -9.10 -15.73 5.16
C ILE A 26 -9.66 -14.53 5.90
N ASN A 27 -10.08 -14.74 7.13
CA ASN A 27 -10.48 -13.65 8.02
C ASN A 27 -9.21 -13.02 8.62
N LEU A 28 -8.80 -11.88 8.06
CA LEU A 28 -7.66 -11.13 8.56
C LEU A 28 -8.06 -10.31 9.80
N PRO A 29 -7.16 -10.17 10.79
CA PRO A 29 -7.40 -9.24 11.89
C PRO A 29 -7.55 -7.80 11.36
N GLU A 30 -8.34 -7.00 12.07
CA GLU A 30 -8.54 -5.61 11.73
C GLU A 30 -7.21 -4.83 11.78
N GLU A 31 -6.99 -3.97 10.78
CA GLU A 31 -5.79 -3.12 10.75
C GLU A 31 -5.91 -1.99 11.79
N THR A 32 -5.01 -1.98 12.75
CA THR A 32 -5.01 -1.00 13.84
C THR A 32 -3.87 0.03 13.74
N ALA A 33 -2.96 -0.13 12.79
CA ALA A 33 -1.85 0.79 12.62
C ALA A 33 -2.33 2.13 12.05
N ALA A 34 -2.23 3.17 12.86
CA ALA A 34 -2.55 4.55 12.49
C ALA A 34 -1.29 5.40 12.31
N TYR A 35 -1.34 6.38 11.43
CA TYR A 35 -0.33 7.43 11.38
C TYR A 35 -0.33 8.24 12.67
N ARG A 36 0.85 8.61 13.18
CA ARG A 36 0.96 9.47 14.36
C ARG A 36 0.31 10.82 14.09
N ALA A 37 -0.63 11.21 14.95
CA ALA A 37 -1.31 12.49 14.86
C ALA A 37 -0.31 13.66 14.89
N SER A 38 -0.54 14.68 14.08
CA SER A 38 0.36 15.83 13.94
C SER A 38 -0.42 17.06 13.48
N THR A 39 0.07 18.23 13.83
CA THR A 39 -0.42 19.52 13.31
C THR A 39 0.21 19.91 11.98
N LEU A 40 1.19 19.13 11.50
CA LEU A 40 1.82 19.38 10.20
C LEU A 40 0.82 19.14 9.06
N PRO A 41 0.74 20.04 8.06
CA PRO A 41 -0.20 19.90 6.94
C PRO A 41 -0.11 18.56 6.21
N GLY A 42 1.09 18.01 6.10
CA GLY A 42 1.32 16.70 5.46
C GLY A 42 0.67 15.51 6.15
N TYR A 43 0.26 15.61 7.42
CA TYR A 43 -0.41 14.54 8.14
C TYR A 43 -1.71 14.12 7.46
N GLN A 44 -2.59 15.07 7.17
CA GLN A 44 -3.85 14.80 6.49
C GLN A 44 -3.63 14.24 5.07
N LEU A 45 -2.69 14.82 4.35
CA LEU A 45 -2.35 14.38 2.99
C LEU A 45 -1.86 12.92 2.98
N VAL A 46 -0.99 12.55 3.92
CA VAL A 46 -0.48 11.18 4.04
C VAL A 46 -1.60 10.21 4.41
N GLN A 47 -2.47 10.57 5.37
CA GLN A 47 -3.60 9.71 5.72
C GLN A 47 -4.52 9.44 4.52
N GLN A 48 -4.91 10.47 3.80
CA GLN A 48 -5.86 10.37 2.70
C GLN A 48 -5.32 9.59 1.50
N ASN A 49 -4.03 9.70 1.23
CA ASN A 49 -3.44 9.16 0.00
C ASN A 49 -2.68 7.84 0.20
N CYS A 50 -2.13 7.57 1.39
CA CYS A 50 -1.30 6.39 1.59
C CYS A 50 -2.08 5.19 2.14
N LEU A 51 -3.11 5.41 2.98
CA LEU A 51 -3.92 4.32 3.54
C LEU A 51 -4.81 3.62 2.50
N VAL A 52 -4.93 4.16 1.30
CA VAL A 52 -5.72 3.56 0.21
C VAL A 52 -5.14 2.21 -0.24
N CYS A 53 -3.83 2.02 -0.15
CA CYS A 53 -3.14 0.85 -0.70
C CYS A 53 -2.41 0.00 0.35
N HIS A 54 -1.97 0.58 1.46
CA HIS A 54 -1.23 -0.13 2.51
C HIS A 54 -1.42 0.54 3.88
N SER A 55 -1.10 -0.18 4.95
CA SER A 55 -1.24 0.31 6.30
C SER A 55 -0.16 1.32 6.71
N ALA A 56 -0.37 1.98 7.85
CA ALA A 56 0.60 2.89 8.45
C ALA A 56 1.82 2.16 9.08
N HIS A 57 1.87 0.84 9.05
CA HIS A 57 3.02 0.07 9.51
C HIS A 57 4.30 0.40 8.74
N TYR A 58 4.20 0.60 7.42
CA TYR A 58 5.38 0.83 6.59
C TYR A 58 6.27 1.97 7.11
N PRO A 59 5.78 3.22 7.31
CA PRO A 59 6.63 4.29 7.83
C PRO A 59 7.08 4.05 9.28
N GLN A 60 6.31 3.32 10.08
CA GLN A 60 6.67 3.01 11.46
C GLN A 60 7.86 2.06 11.58
N MET A 61 8.04 1.16 10.61
CA MET A 61 9.14 0.20 10.56
C MET A 61 10.43 0.75 9.91
N GLN A 62 10.39 1.94 9.32
CA GLN A 62 11.59 2.51 8.70
C GLN A 62 12.61 2.94 9.75
N PRO A 63 13.93 2.85 9.44
CA PRO A 63 14.96 3.35 10.33
C PRO A 63 14.71 4.82 10.71
N GLY A 64 14.74 5.11 12.00
CA GLY A 64 14.52 6.47 12.50
C GLY A 64 15.59 7.48 12.06
N SER A 65 16.68 7.02 11.46
CA SER A 65 17.73 7.82 10.83
C SER A 65 17.51 8.08 9.34
N SER A 66 16.38 7.66 8.76
CA SER A 66 16.08 7.85 7.33
C SER A 66 16.01 9.35 7.00
N PRO A 67 16.88 9.86 6.10
CA PRO A 67 16.97 11.28 5.80
C PRO A 67 15.81 11.76 4.94
N ARG A 68 15.66 13.07 4.81
CA ARG A 68 14.63 13.72 3.98
C ARG A 68 14.64 13.20 2.53
N SER A 69 15.81 13.02 1.95
CA SER A 69 15.96 12.50 0.59
C SER A 69 15.36 11.09 0.41
N TYR A 70 15.47 10.24 1.44
CA TYR A 70 14.82 8.92 1.45
C TYR A 70 13.30 9.03 1.38
N TRP A 71 12.71 9.90 2.22
CA TRP A 71 11.27 10.10 2.25
C TRP A 71 10.73 10.75 0.98
N GLU A 72 11.48 11.69 0.42
CA GLU A 72 11.15 12.31 -0.88
C GLU A 72 11.14 11.28 -2.01
N ALA A 73 12.18 10.46 -2.10
CA ALA A 73 12.24 9.37 -3.09
C ALA A 73 11.09 8.36 -2.89
N THR A 74 10.74 8.06 -1.63
CA THR A 74 9.65 7.15 -1.30
C THR A 74 8.30 7.71 -1.76
N VAL A 75 7.97 8.97 -1.43
CA VAL A 75 6.71 9.60 -1.85
C VAL A 75 6.62 9.67 -3.38
N LYS A 76 7.68 10.12 -4.06
CA LYS A 76 7.72 10.16 -5.53
C LYS A 76 7.54 8.77 -6.16
N LYS A 77 8.10 7.72 -5.54
CA LYS A 77 7.93 6.34 -5.98
C LYS A 77 6.48 5.86 -5.83
N MET A 78 5.77 6.24 -4.77
CA MET A 78 4.35 5.89 -4.63
C MET A 78 3.52 6.52 -5.75
N LYS A 79 3.85 7.74 -6.19
CA LYS A 79 3.13 8.41 -7.27
C LYS A 79 3.38 7.78 -8.64
N LYS A 80 4.62 7.69 -9.08
CA LYS A 80 4.93 7.26 -10.47
C LYS A 80 4.78 5.76 -10.70
N PRO A 81 5.61 4.87 -10.11
CA PRO A 81 5.48 3.45 -10.40
C PRO A 81 4.24 2.79 -9.78
N PHE A 82 3.71 3.31 -8.67
CA PHE A 82 2.57 2.70 -7.98
C PHE A 82 1.24 3.42 -8.19
N GLY A 83 1.23 4.57 -8.87
CA GLY A 83 0.02 5.24 -9.34
C GLY A 83 -0.80 5.96 -8.26
N ALA A 84 -0.21 6.32 -7.12
CA ALA A 84 -0.92 7.09 -6.09
C ALA A 84 -1.35 8.47 -6.61
N GLN A 85 -2.60 8.85 -6.32
CA GLN A 85 -3.27 10.02 -6.90
C GLN A 85 -3.21 11.23 -5.96
N PHE A 86 -2.09 11.93 -5.91
CA PHE A 86 -1.93 13.21 -5.20
C PHE A 86 -1.20 14.23 -6.07
N ALA A 87 -1.34 15.52 -5.76
CA ALA A 87 -0.71 16.58 -6.53
C ALA A 87 0.80 16.67 -6.26
N ASP A 88 1.58 17.15 -7.23
CA ASP A 88 3.03 17.30 -7.05
C ASP A 88 3.36 18.37 -5.98
N GLU A 89 2.53 19.39 -5.85
CA GLU A 89 2.61 20.42 -4.83
C GLU A 89 2.43 19.92 -3.41
N ASP A 90 1.81 18.74 -3.20
CA ASP A 90 1.62 18.14 -1.88
C ASP A 90 2.85 17.37 -1.39
N ILE A 91 3.75 17.00 -2.30
CA ILE A 91 4.93 16.19 -1.98
C ILE A 91 5.79 16.79 -0.86
N PRO A 92 6.14 18.10 -0.90
CA PRO A 92 6.96 18.70 0.16
C PRO A 92 6.32 18.60 1.55
N ALA A 93 5.01 18.82 1.67
CA ALA A 93 4.31 18.73 2.94
C ALA A 93 4.23 17.29 3.45
N MET A 94 3.96 16.31 2.58
CA MET A 94 3.97 14.89 2.92
C MET A 94 5.35 14.43 3.42
N VAL A 95 6.42 14.83 2.72
CA VAL A 95 7.80 14.53 3.08
C VAL A 95 8.17 15.17 4.41
N ASP A 96 7.76 16.41 4.64
CA ASP A 96 8.02 17.13 5.88
C ASP A 96 7.40 16.41 7.09
N TYR A 97 6.15 15.98 6.96
CA TYR A 97 5.49 15.17 7.99
C TYR A 97 6.22 13.85 8.25
N LEU A 98 6.55 13.11 7.19
CA LEU A 98 7.16 11.79 7.32
C LEU A 98 8.55 11.85 7.95
N VAL A 99 9.41 12.76 7.52
CA VAL A 99 10.78 12.86 8.04
C VAL A 99 10.82 13.39 9.48
N LYS A 100 9.92 14.30 9.83
CA LYS A 100 9.79 14.85 11.19
C LYS A 100 9.09 13.90 12.16
N THR A 101 8.30 12.96 11.66
CA THR A 101 7.56 12.00 12.49
C THR A 101 8.27 10.66 12.60
N TYR A 102 8.82 10.16 11.51
CA TYR A 102 9.41 8.82 11.42
C TYR A 102 10.89 8.81 11.04
N GLY A 103 11.42 9.89 10.46
CA GLY A 103 12.78 9.99 9.93
C GLY A 103 13.78 10.71 10.83
N ALA A 104 14.86 11.18 10.22
CA ALA A 104 16.01 11.77 10.89
C ALA A 104 15.76 13.17 11.49
N GLU A 105 14.66 13.83 11.13
CA GLU A 105 14.31 15.16 11.60
C GLU A 105 13.28 15.16 12.75
N LYS A 106 13.16 14.07 13.47
CA LYS A 106 12.26 13.97 14.62
C LYS A 106 12.62 15.06 15.64
N SER A 107 11.66 15.92 15.93
CA SER A 107 11.80 16.83 17.08
C SER A 107 11.71 16.02 18.37
N ALA A 108 12.47 16.42 19.40
CA ALA A 108 12.44 15.78 20.73
C ALA A 108 11.03 15.75 21.35
N ALA A 109 10.13 16.61 20.91
CA ALA A 109 8.72 16.64 21.33
C ALA A 109 7.87 15.45 20.81
N ALA A 110 8.27 14.77 19.74
CA ALA A 110 7.55 13.61 19.19
C ALA A 110 7.94 12.28 19.87
N ALA A 111 8.97 12.27 20.70
CA ALA A 111 9.46 11.07 21.40
C ALA A 111 8.79 10.82 22.76
N GLN A 112 7.90 11.71 23.21
CA GLN A 112 7.23 11.62 24.53
C GLN A 112 5.72 11.44 24.34
N LYS A 113 5.30 10.23 23.95
CA LYS A 113 3.94 9.74 24.30
C LYS A 113 3.87 8.24 24.11
#